data_c2538793383b3125ad0b518444d865e4
#
_entry.id   c2538793383b3125ad0b518444d865e4
#
_cell.length_a   1.000
_cell.length_b   1.000
_cell.length_c   1.000
_cell.angle_alpha   90.00
_cell.angle_beta   90.00
_cell.angle_gamma   90.00
#
_symmetry.space_group_name_H-M   'P 1'
#
loop_
_entity.id
_entity.type
_entity.pdbx_description
1 polymer ?
#
loop_
_entity_poly.entity_id
_entity_poly.type
_entity_poly.pdbx_seq_one_letter_code
_entity_poly.pdbx_strand_id
1 'polypeptide(L)'
;MAKVAINGLGRITLKRVYDSISPTDGRRFLVERLWPRGVSKAKLRVDAWLKEVGPSAELRQWFSHDPGKWSEFRRRYFRELDSRREAWQPIVSAARHGRVTLVYSSHDTEHNNAVALQEYLQAKPRSAKSARTLSAVESRRSMR
;
A
#
# COMPACT_ATOMS: atom_id res chain seq x y z
N MET A 1 1.26 -20.75 -4.89
CA MET A 1 0.88 -20.38 -5.68
C MET A 1 0.87 -19.19 -5.69
N ALA A 2 1.20 -18.96 -6.22
CA ALA A 2 1.24 -17.67 -6.29
C ALA A 2 -0.07 -17.10 -6.41
N LYS A 3 -0.26 -16.09 -5.73
CA LYS A 3 -1.41 -15.37 -5.94
C LYS A 3 -1.32 -14.78 -7.26
N VAL A 4 -2.25 -15.04 -8.03
CA VAL A 4 -2.33 -14.46 -9.34
C VAL A 4 -2.65 -13.00 -9.23
N ALA A 5 -2.43 -12.27 -10.28
CA ALA A 5 -2.78 -10.87 -10.31
C ALA A 5 -4.25 -10.68 -10.00
N ILE A 6 -4.55 -9.69 -9.21
CA ILE A 6 -5.90 -9.36 -8.80
C ILE A 6 -6.27 -8.04 -9.46
N ASN A 7 -7.47 -8.00 -10.01
CA ASN A 7 -7.98 -6.76 -10.62
C ASN A 7 -7.03 -6.18 -11.67
N GLY A 8 -6.34 -7.07 -12.40
CA GLY A 8 -5.43 -6.62 -13.44
C GLY A 8 -4.09 -6.14 -12.97
N LEU A 9 -3.84 -6.25 -11.67
CA LEU A 9 -2.56 -5.82 -11.12
C LEU A 9 -1.57 -6.98 -11.08
N GLY A 10 -0.30 -6.66 -11.13
CA GLY A 10 0.75 -7.61 -10.86
C GLY A 10 0.78 -7.93 -9.39
N ARG A 11 1.75 -8.74 -9.01
CA ARG A 11 1.87 -9.13 -7.62
C ARG A 11 2.41 -7.99 -6.78
N ILE A 12 1.76 -7.72 -5.67
CA ILE A 12 2.23 -6.75 -4.70
C ILE A 12 2.77 -7.52 -3.50
N THR A 13 4.07 -7.42 -3.28
CA THR A 13 4.74 -8.15 -2.22
C THR A 13 5.26 -7.17 -1.16
N LEU A 14 5.72 -7.74 -0.05
CA LEU A 14 6.17 -6.95 1.09
C LEU A 14 7.59 -7.35 1.47
N LYS A 15 8.41 -6.37 1.87
CA LYS A 15 9.73 -6.63 2.42
C LYS A 15 10.06 -5.59 3.47
N ARG A 16 10.81 -6.00 4.48
CA ARG A 16 11.35 -5.04 5.43
C ARG A 16 12.53 -4.32 4.81
N VAL A 17 12.78 -3.10 5.28
CA VAL A 17 13.91 -2.32 4.77
C VAL A 17 15.24 -3.02 4.99
N TYR A 18 15.29 -3.99 5.91
CA TYR A 18 16.52 -4.72 6.23
C TYR A 18 16.66 -6.03 5.47
N ASP A 19 15.67 -6.40 4.70
CA ASP A 19 15.70 -7.62 3.91
C ASP A 19 16.54 -7.42 2.66
N SER A 20 17.12 -8.50 2.15
CA SER A 20 17.96 -8.44 0.96
C SER A 20 17.16 -7.99 -0.26
N ILE A 21 17.78 -7.13 -1.05
CA ILE A 21 17.19 -6.69 -2.30
C ILE A 21 17.35 -7.81 -3.33
N SER A 22 16.30 -8.04 -4.10
CA SER A 22 16.32 -9.10 -5.11
C SER A 22 15.88 -8.55 -6.45
N PRO A 23 16.46 -9.07 -7.55
CA PRO A 23 15.97 -8.66 -8.88
C PRO A 23 14.50 -8.94 -9.09
N THR A 24 13.94 -9.89 -8.34
CA THR A 24 12.53 -10.22 -8.48
C THR A 24 11.61 -9.30 -7.69
N ASP A 25 12.17 -8.30 -6.99
CA ASP A 25 11.34 -7.34 -6.24
C ASP A 25 10.48 -6.48 -7.16
N GLY A 26 10.90 -6.29 -8.40
CA GLY A 26 10.21 -5.35 -9.28
C GLY A 26 10.42 -3.94 -8.79
N ARG A 27 9.40 -3.11 -8.94
CA ARG A 27 9.47 -1.74 -8.45
C ARG A 27 9.36 -1.74 -6.94
N ARG A 28 10.25 -1.02 -6.31
CA ARG A 28 10.33 -0.97 -4.85
C ARG A 28 9.89 0.40 -4.37
N PHE A 29 8.89 0.44 -3.49
CA PHE A 29 8.38 1.68 -2.94
C PHE A 29 8.45 1.65 -1.41
N LEU A 30 9.08 2.66 -0.82
CA LEU A 30 9.03 2.84 0.63
C LEU A 30 7.70 3.51 0.94
N VAL A 31 6.88 2.87 1.77
CA VAL A 31 5.50 3.32 1.99
C VAL A 31 5.28 3.82 3.41
N GLU A 32 6.25 4.55 3.94
CA GLU A 32 6.19 5.10 5.28
C GLU A 32 6.43 6.59 5.25
N ARG A 33 5.88 7.29 6.24
CA ARG A 33 6.03 8.73 6.30
C ARG A 33 7.44 9.17 6.71
N LEU A 34 8.13 8.32 7.47
CA LEU A 34 9.47 8.63 7.93
C LEU A 34 10.48 7.74 7.26
N TRP A 35 11.64 8.30 6.96
CA TRP A 35 12.73 7.49 6.41
C TRP A 35 13.27 6.57 7.50
N PRO A 36 13.57 5.30 7.17
CA PRO A 36 14.06 4.37 8.19
C PRO A 36 15.37 4.83 8.78
N ARG A 37 15.49 4.74 10.08
CA ARG A 37 16.68 5.15 10.77
C ARG A 37 17.85 4.26 10.39
N GLY A 38 18.99 4.88 10.10
CA GLY A 38 20.22 4.14 9.86
C GLY A 38 20.33 3.50 8.48
N VAL A 39 19.42 3.81 7.57
CA VAL A 39 19.44 3.21 6.24
C VAL A 39 19.69 4.30 5.21
N SER A 40 20.75 4.14 4.41
CA SER A 40 21.05 5.11 3.37
C SER A 40 20.21 4.84 2.13
N LYS A 41 20.07 5.87 1.29
CA LYS A 41 19.38 5.69 0.02
C LYS A 41 20.07 4.68 -0.86
N ALA A 42 21.38 4.69 -0.86
CA ALA A 42 22.17 3.78 -1.68
C ALA A 42 21.92 2.34 -1.27
N LYS A 43 21.73 2.10 0.01
CA LYS A 43 21.49 0.75 0.51
C LYS A 43 20.06 0.30 0.27
N LEU A 44 19.10 1.20 0.47
CA LEU A 44 17.70 0.81 0.39
C LEU A 44 17.25 0.59 -1.04
N ARG A 45 17.72 1.41 -1.96
CA ARG A 45 17.42 1.24 -3.39
C ARG A 45 15.93 1.14 -3.68
N VAL A 46 15.18 2.12 -3.22
CA VAL A 46 13.76 2.18 -3.59
C VAL A 46 13.62 3.05 -4.83
N ASP A 47 12.65 2.72 -5.66
CA ASP A 47 12.36 3.52 -6.84
C ASP A 47 11.69 4.82 -6.47
N ALA A 48 10.94 4.82 -5.37
CA ALA A 48 10.36 6.05 -4.86
C ALA A 48 10.03 5.90 -3.39
N TRP A 49 10.01 7.02 -2.70
CA TRP A 49 9.57 7.12 -1.31
C TRP A 49 8.20 7.77 -1.35
N LEU A 50 7.15 6.98 -1.11
CA LEU A 50 5.78 7.45 -1.17
C LEU A 50 5.30 7.75 0.24
N LYS A 51 5.79 8.83 0.82
CA LYS A 51 5.48 9.11 2.22
C LYS A 51 4.01 9.43 2.45
N GLU A 52 3.33 10.01 1.46
CA GLU A 52 1.93 10.38 1.66
C GLU A 52 1.01 9.17 1.72
N VAL A 53 1.48 7.99 1.35
CA VAL A 53 0.65 6.81 1.41
C VAL A 53 0.66 6.18 2.81
N GLY A 54 1.60 6.59 3.66
CA GLY A 54 1.61 6.09 5.04
C GLY A 54 0.45 6.66 5.85
N PRO A 55 0.12 6.02 6.95
CA PRO A 55 -0.97 6.54 7.79
C PRO A 55 -0.60 7.87 8.41
N SER A 56 -1.60 8.65 8.78
CA SER A 56 -1.37 9.95 9.40
C SER A 56 -0.60 9.80 10.70
N ALA A 57 0.04 10.89 11.13
CA ALA A 57 0.76 10.87 12.41
C ALA A 57 -0.17 10.52 13.55
N GLU A 58 -1.39 11.05 13.51
CA GLU A 58 -2.37 10.76 14.56
C GLU A 58 -2.70 9.29 14.62
N LEU A 59 -2.92 8.67 13.47
CA LEU A 59 -3.28 7.26 13.44
C LEU A 59 -2.10 6.40 13.87
N ARG A 60 -0.88 6.76 13.46
CA ARG A 60 0.31 6.02 13.88
C ARG A 60 0.48 6.07 15.39
N GLN A 61 0.30 7.24 15.98
CA GLN A 61 0.43 7.40 17.42
C GLN A 61 -0.65 6.63 18.17
N TRP A 62 -1.87 6.66 17.66
CA TRP A 62 -2.95 5.93 18.28
C TRP A 62 -2.70 4.44 18.26
N PHE A 63 -2.24 3.92 17.11
CA PHE A 63 -2.00 2.49 16.96
C PHE A 63 -0.84 2.03 17.84
N SER A 64 0.26 2.76 17.80
CA SER A 64 1.44 2.53 18.65
C SER A 64 1.87 1.07 18.73
N HIS A 65 1.85 0.40 17.57
CA HIS A 65 2.28 -1.01 17.45
C HIS A 65 1.54 -1.95 18.38
N ASP A 66 0.30 -1.64 18.70
CA ASP A 66 -0.53 -2.49 19.54
C ASP A 66 -1.38 -3.42 18.67
N PRO A 67 -1.04 -4.74 18.61
CA PRO A 67 -1.81 -5.65 17.75
C PRO A 67 -3.27 -5.73 18.15
N GLY A 68 -3.61 -5.43 19.38
CA GLY A 68 -5.01 -5.43 19.81
C GLY A 68 -5.84 -4.36 19.13
N LYS A 69 -5.18 -3.35 18.56
CA LYS A 69 -5.88 -2.28 17.84
C LYS A 69 -5.88 -2.50 16.33
N TRP A 70 -5.45 -3.67 15.87
CA TRP A 70 -5.21 -3.89 14.44
C TRP A 70 -6.46 -3.70 13.59
N SER A 71 -7.58 -4.28 13.99
CA SER A 71 -8.80 -4.18 13.18
C SER A 71 -9.25 -2.74 13.03
N GLU A 72 -9.22 -1.98 14.12
CA GLU A 72 -9.64 -0.59 14.05
C GLU A 72 -8.61 0.26 13.30
N PHE A 73 -7.32 -0.05 13.46
CA PHE A 73 -6.28 0.62 12.70
C PHE A 73 -6.53 0.46 11.20
N ARG A 74 -6.79 -0.76 10.75
CA ARG A 74 -7.04 -1.02 9.34
C ARG A 74 -8.23 -0.22 8.84
N ARG A 75 -9.30 -0.19 9.60
CA ARG A 75 -10.49 0.54 9.20
C ARG A 75 -10.22 2.03 9.04
N ARG A 76 -9.51 2.60 10.00
CA ARG A 76 -9.18 4.02 9.93
C ARG A 76 -8.21 4.34 8.81
N TYR A 77 -7.21 3.49 8.62
CA TYR A 77 -6.23 3.69 7.58
C TYR A 77 -6.90 3.59 6.20
N PHE A 78 -7.78 2.62 6.01
CA PHE A 78 -8.48 2.48 4.73
C PHE A 78 -9.29 3.74 4.43
N ARG A 79 -9.87 4.34 5.43
CA ARG A 79 -10.59 5.59 5.26
C ARG A 79 -9.67 6.73 4.83
N GLU A 80 -8.48 6.77 5.42
CA GLU A 80 -7.49 7.76 4.99
C GLU A 80 -7.09 7.54 3.54
N LEU A 81 -6.88 6.27 3.17
CA LEU A 81 -6.48 5.96 1.80
C LEU A 81 -7.59 6.30 0.81
N ASP A 82 -8.84 6.12 1.19
CA ASP A 82 -9.96 6.49 0.32
C ASP A 82 -9.92 7.96 -0.08
N SER A 83 -9.42 8.81 0.79
CA SER A 83 -9.36 10.24 0.50
C SER A 83 -8.03 10.67 -0.10
N ARG A 84 -7.12 9.72 -0.35
CA ARG A 84 -5.79 10.03 -0.87
C ARG A 84 -5.42 9.17 -2.06
N ARG A 85 -6.31 9.12 -3.03
CA ARG A 85 -6.10 8.25 -4.18
C ARG A 85 -4.77 8.54 -4.87
N GLU A 86 -4.42 9.82 -5.02
CA GLU A 86 -3.19 10.16 -5.71
C GLU A 86 -1.95 9.68 -4.97
N ALA A 87 -2.06 9.42 -3.67
CA ALA A 87 -0.91 8.93 -2.92
C ALA A 87 -0.57 7.49 -3.27
N TRP A 88 -1.58 6.65 -3.51
CA TRP A 88 -1.32 5.24 -3.79
C TRP A 88 -1.47 4.89 -5.28
N GLN A 89 -1.95 5.81 -6.09
CA GLN A 89 -2.10 5.55 -7.52
C GLN A 89 -0.80 5.10 -8.20
N PRO A 90 0.37 5.67 -7.86
CA PRO A 90 1.60 5.20 -8.49
C PRO A 90 1.88 3.72 -8.28
N ILE A 91 1.47 3.18 -7.13
CA ILE A 91 1.66 1.75 -6.87
C ILE A 91 0.79 0.94 -7.82
N VAL A 92 -0.46 1.33 -7.97
CA VAL A 92 -1.39 0.64 -8.86
C VAL A 92 -0.88 0.69 -10.30
N SER A 93 -0.41 1.87 -10.72
CA SER A 93 0.11 2.02 -12.08
C SER A 93 1.30 1.09 -12.33
N ALA A 94 2.21 1.03 -11.38
CA ALA A 94 3.37 0.15 -11.51
C ALA A 94 2.96 -1.31 -11.49
N ALA A 95 1.99 -1.66 -10.65
CA ALA A 95 1.56 -3.05 -10.51
C ALA A 95 0.87 -3.58 -11.75
N ARG A 96 0.39 -2.71 -12.61
CA ARG A 96 -0.18 -3.16 -13.88
C ARG A 96 0.86 -3.66 -14.85
N HIS A 97 2.11 -3.31 -14.62
CA HIS A 97 3.19 -3.65 -15.55
C HIS A 97 4.16 -4.67 -14.97
N GLY A 98 3.96 -5.11 -13.75
CA GLY A 98 4.84 -6.10 -13.17
C GLY A 98 4.76 -6.11 -11.66
N ARG A 99 5.70 -6.81 -11.07
CA ARG A 99 5.74 -6.95 -9.62
C ARG A 99 6.11 -5.63 -8.94
N VAL A 100 5.51 -5.42 -7.77
CA VAL A 100 5.81 -4.28 -6.93
C VAL A 100 6.12 -4.80 -5.54
N THR A 101 7.10 -4.21 -4.87
CA THR A 101 7.40 -4.54 -3.48
C THR A 101 7.22 -3.30 -2.63
N LEU A 102 6.39 -3.42 -1.60
CA LEU A 102 6.19 -2.36 -0.63
C LEU A 102 7.19 -2.59 0.50
N VAL A 103 8.00 -1.58 0.78
CA VAL A 103 9.09 -1.70 1.74
C VAL A 103 8.72 -0.95 3.00
N TYR A 104 8.91 -1.59 4.15
CA TYR A 104 8.55 -1.03 5.44
C TYR A 104 9.59 -1.36 6.49
N SER A 105 9.53 -0.69 7.66
CA SER A 105 10.56 -0.85 8.67
C SER A 105 10.12 -1.58 9.94
N SER A 106 8.83 -1.77 10.15
CA SER A 106 8.32 -2.37 11.38
C SER A 106 8.91 -3.76 11.66
N HIS A 107 9.11 -4.06 12.93
CA HIS A 107 9.51 -5.41 13.34
C HIS A 107 8.35 -6.39 13.23
N ASP A 108 7.13 -5.91 13.43
CA ASP A 108 5.95 -6.75 13.34
C ASP A 108 5.62 -6.93 11.87
N THR A 109 5.79 -8.14 11.36
CA THR A 109 5.59 -8.40 9.94
C THR A 109 4.14 -8.67 9.59
N GLU A 110 3.26 -8.68 10.57
CA GLU A 110 1.84 -8.97 10.32
C GLU A 110 0.93 -7.77 10.59
N HIS A 111 1.37 -6.87 11.46
CA HIS A 111 0.52 -5.73 11.86
C HIS A 111 1.24 -4.43 11.60
N ASN A 112 1.39 -4.09 10.31
CA ASN A 112 2.04 -2.84 9.94
C ASN A 112 1.31 -2.22 8.77
N ASN A 113 1.61 -0.95 8.49
CA ASN A 113 0.89 -0.23 7.46
C ASN A 113 1.05 -0.84 6.06
N ALA A 114 2.19 -1.46 5.78
CA ALA A 114 2.39 -2.03 4.44
C ALA A 114 1.48 -3.24 4.23
N VAL A 115 1.26 -4.04 5.28
CA VAL A 115 0.34 -5.17 5.21
C VAL A 115 -1.08 -4.66 4.92
N ALA A 116 -1.50 -3.62 5.64
CA ALA A 116 -2.82 -3.05 5.44
C ALA A 116 -2.95 -2.44 4.04
N LEU A 117 -1.90 -1.76 3.58
CA LEU A 117 -1.91 -1.16 2.25
C LEU A 117 -2.01 -2.22 1.17
N GLN A 118 -1.26 -3.30 1.30
CA GLN A 118 -1.33 -4.40 0.35
C GLN A 118 -2.76 -4.93 0.28
N GLU A 119 -3.36 -5.16 1.42
CA GLU A 119 -4.72 -5.64 1.50
C GLU A 119 -5.69 -4.68 0.82
N TYR A 120 -5.53 -3.40 1.11
CA TYR A 120 -6.40 -2.37 0.55
C TYR A 120 -6.32 -2.35 -0.98
N LEU A 121 -5.10 -2.37 -1.51
CA LEU A 121 -4.91 -2.28 -2.96
C LEU A 121 -5.40 -3.52 -3.68
N GLN A 122 -5.20 -4.69 -3.09
CA GLN A 122 -5.61 -5.93 -3.72
C GLN A 122 -7.12 -6.13 -3.67
N ALA A 123 -7.78 -5.49 -2.73
CA ALA A 123 -9.23 -5.62 -2.60
C ALA A 123 -9.99 -4.67 -3.51
N LYS A 124 -9.31 -3.64 -4.06
CA LYS A 124 -10.01 -2.65 -4.84
C LYS A 124 -10.48 -3.22 -6.17
N PRO A 125 -11.70 -2.90 -6.60
CA PRO A 125 -12.17 -3.35 -7.90
C PRO A 125 -11.35 -2.70 -9.00
N ARG A 126 -11.10 -3.46 -10.03
CA ARG A 126 -10.36 -2.98 -11.16
C ARG A 126 -10.98 -1.76 -11.78
N SER A 127 -12.27 -1.81 -11.90
CA SER A 127 -12.93 -0.75 -12.58
C SER A 127 -13.32 0.32 -11.66
N ALA A 128 -12.96 0.28 -10.58
CA ALA A 128 -13.38 1.33 -9.80
C ALA A 128 -13.57 2.49 -10.61
N LYS A 129 -13.76 1.91 -11.29
CA LYS A 129 -13.95 2.68 -12.07
C LYS A 129 -14.90 2.60 -12.05
N SER A 130 -14.89 1.88 -11.53
CA SER A 130 -15.52 1.81 -11.52
C SER A 130 -16.26 2.01 -11.07
N ALA A 131 -16.47 1.80 -10.74
CA ALA A 131 -17.07 1.93 -10.57
C ALA A 131 -17.73 2.33 -10.44
N ARG A 132 -17.89 2.10 -10.46
CA ARG A 132 -18.31 2.52 -10.66
C ARG A 132 -18.92 2.56 -10.87
N THR A 133 -19.03 2.34 -10.88
CA THR A 133 -19.46 2.39 -11.26
C THR A 133 -20.14 2.50 -10.84
N LEU A 134 -20.50 2.02 -10.49
CA LEU A 134 -20.98 2.14 -10.51
C LEU A 134 -21.46 2.75 -10.29
N SER A 135 -21.69 2.78 -10.08
CA SER A 135 -21.95 3.37 -10.37
C SER A 135 -22.17 3.94 -10.53
N ALA A 136 -22.48 3.74 -10.64
CA ALA A 136 -22.46 4.22 -11.27
C ALA A 136 -22.86 4.51 -11.18
N VAL A 137 -23.06 4.07 -10.99
CA VAL A 137 -23.13 4.37 -11.34
C VAL A 137 -23.35 4.90 -10.90
N GLU A 138 -23.58 4.66 -10.67
CA GLU A 138 -23.53 5.13 -10.78
C GLU A 138 -23.53 5.78 -10.84
N SER A 139 -23.99 5.54 -10.51
CA SER A 139 -23.82 6.13 -11.00
C SER A 139 -23.93 6.75 -11.06
N ARG A 140 -24.29 6.43 -11.05
CA ARG A 140 -24.15 6.92 -11.50
C ARG A 140 -24.23 7.54 -11.46
N ARG A 141 -24.65 7.04 -11.23
CA ARG A 141 -24.49 7.48 -11.39
C ARG A 141 -24.30 8.09 -11.44
N SER A 142 -24.64 7.53 -11.22
CA SER A 142 -24.28 7.92 -11.57
C SER A 142 -24.10 8.48 -11.63
N MET A 143 -24.19 8.22 -11.70
CA MET A 143 -23.78 8.46 -12.19
C MET A 143 -23.63 8.86 -12.48
N ARG A 144 -24.01 8.30 -12.42
CA ARG A 144 -23.70 8.42 -12.94
C ARG A 144 -23.50 8.76 -12.98
#